data_8ad82cb86bd3dcc6a1e092f25d580366
#
_entry.id   8ad82cb86bd3dcc6a1e092f25d580366
#
_cell.length_a   1.000
_cell.length_b   1.000
_cell.length_c   1.000
_cell.angle_alpha   90.00
_cell.angle_beta   90.00
_cell.angle_gamma   90.00
#
_symmetry.space_group_name_H-M   'P 1'
#
loop_
_entity.id
_entity.type
_entity.pdbx_description
1 polymer ?
#
loop_
_entity_poly.entity_id
_entity_poly.type
_entity_poly.pdbx_seq_one_letter_code
_entity_poly.pdbx_strand_id
1 'polypeptide(L)'
;MLGGGTIRTSFNVISEFSLEEFVKSIISNWKYGQYHCGTSQQYFVFPVCAIYFIISNACAFRKEENKKKIMLKPYNIAFTWFLLNGLLTSIASDMTIMQYVYQFFPVLRALPFQRFIFYNPLAIYLCVMFITVDALNQKRYVLAHELIWLSLLTVIFGTSGKTAMYNDIGRNIKYILAGETIGYPKLTWHEIISEDLFKIIKEDIDYQGEWCIAYGFLPSILNYNGIYTLDGYDSGYSSEYKDKFAKLISPYLQIGENYVEYFQNVGTRAYIFSDDIGYMPEDYIEIDEAPIYIDPEIFRNMGGKYVFSVTEISNSNELHLGLCGIYVCDDSPYKMYVYCV
;
A
#
# COMPACT_ATOMS: atom_id res chain seq x y z
N MET A 1 -20.70 -18.21 -12.95
CA MET A 1 -20.68 -17.06 -13.90
C MET A 1 -19.52 -16.15 -13.53
N LEU A 2 -18.40 -16.24 -14.25
CA LEU A 2 -17.29 -15.29 -14.16
C LEU A 2 -17.47 -14.22 -15.25
N GLY A 3 -18.55 -13.48 -15.19
CA GLY A 3 -18.98 -12.61 -16.27
C GLY A 3 -19.39 -11.23 -15.81
N GLY A 4 -18.57 -10.55 -15.07
CA GLY A 4 -18.61 -9.11 -14.90
C GLY A 4 -17.19 -8.63 -14.93
N GLY A 5 -16.82 -7.77 -15.89
CA GLY A 5 -15.50 -7.16 -15.89
C GLY A 5 -15.27 -6.53 -14.54
N THR A 6 -14.40 -7.13 -13.73
CA THR A 6 -13.98 -6.50 -12.50
C THR A 6 -13.16 -5.28 -12.90
N ILE A 7 -13.29 -4.19 -12.17
CA ILE A 7 -12.51 -2.95 -12.34
C ILE A 7 -11.01 -3.25 -12.49
N ARG A 8 -10.51 -4.29 -11.82
CA ARG A 8 -9.11 -4.73 -11.89
C ARG A 8 -8.64 -5.08 -13.30
N THR A 9 -9.54 -5.53 -14.19
CA THR A 9 -9.20 -5.83 -15.59
C THR A 9 -9.23 -4.61 -16.49
N SER A 10 -9.89 -3.53 -16.06
CA SER A 10 -10.05 -2.29 -16.82
C SER A 10 -8.96 -1.25 -16.50
N PHE A 11 -8.36 -1.31 -15.29
CA PHE A 11 -7.41 -0.34 -14.77
C PHE A 11 -6.02 -0.96 -14.54
N ASN A 12 -5.48 -1.68 -15.51
CA ASN A 12 -4.06 -2.03 -15.46
C ASN A 12 -3.24 -0.79 -15.83
N VAL A 13 -2.67 -0.12 -14.83
CA VAL A 13 -1.66 0.91 -15.03
C VAL A 13 -0.37 0.23 -15.50
N ILE A 14 -0.32 -0.07 -16.77
CA ILE A 14 0.86 -0.61 -17.46
C ILE A 14 1.27 0.50 -18.42
N SER A 15 2.50 1.01 -18.27
CA SER A 15 3.05 2.05 -19.12
C SER A 15 3.65 1.45 -20.37
N GLU A 16 3.58 2.17 -21.48
CA GLU A 16 4.38 1.85 -22.67
C GLU A 16 5.79 2.36 -22.44
N PHE A 17 6.78 1.48 -22.44
CA PHE A 17 8.17 1.85 -22.24
C PHE A 17 8.91 2.00 -23.58
N SER A 18 9.65 3.09 -23.73
CA SER A 18 10.76 3.12 -24.66
C SER A 18 11.86 2.14 -24.25
N LEU A 19 12.76 1.77 -25.14
CA LEU A 19 13.88 0.87 -24.79
C LEU A 19 14.72 1.44 -23.64
N GLU A 20 14.91 2.73 -23.57
CA GLU A 20 15.66 3.40 -22.51
C GLU A 20 14.94 3.27 -21.16
N GLU A 21 13.63 3.52 -21.12
CA GLU A 21 12.80 3.40 -19.92
C GLU A 21 12.72 1.95 -19.44
N PHE A 22 12.64 0.99 -20.38
CA PHE A 22 12.65 -0.42 -20.05
C PHE A 22 13.97 -0.83 -19.36
N VAL A 23 15.11 -0.42 -19.89
CA VAL A 23 16.41 -0.70 -19.26
C VAL A 23 16.54 0.02 -17.90
N LYS A 24 16.10 1.27 -17.81
CA LYS A 24 16.04 2.00 -16.52
C LYS A 24 15.16 1.30 -15.51
N SER A 25 14.01 0.76 -15.93
CA SER A 25 13.11 -0.01 -15.07
C SER A 25 13.80 -1.25 -14.50
N ILE A 26 14.52 -2.04 -15.32
CA ILE A 26 15.28 -3.20 -14.87
C ILE A 26 16.31 -2.81 -13.81
N ILE A 27 17.13 -1.79 -14.10
CA ILE A 27 18.16 -1.31 -13.19
C ILE A 27 17.55 -0.79 -11.89
N SER A 28 16.46 -0.06 -11.98
CA SER A 28 15.72 0.45 -10.83
C SER A 28 15.17 -0.69 -9.96
N ASN A 29 14.60 -1.73 -10.57
CA ASN A 29 14.09 -2.91 -9.87
C ASN A 29 15.21 -3.68 -9.14
N TRP A 30 16.41 -3.75 -9.71
CA TRP A 30 17.55 -4.37 -9.04
C TRP A 30 18.10 -3.50 -7.90
N LYS A 31 18.13 -2.19 -8.07
CA LYS A 31 18.78 -1.26 -7.15
C LYS A 31 17.87 -0.85 -5.99
N TYR A 32 16.61 -0.58 -6.27
CA TYR A 32 15.67 -0.02 -5.31
C TYR A 32 14.53 -0.96 -4.94
N GLY A 33 14.24 -1.94 -5.79
CA GLY A 33 13.10 -2.81 -5.61
C GLY A 33 11.76 -2.06 -5.72
N GLN A 34 10.77 -2.53 -4.97
CA GLN A 34 9.43 -1.99 -5.00
C GLN A 34 9.16 -1.14 -3.74
N TYR A 35 8.43 -0.06 -3.89
CA TYR A 35 8.16 0.94 -2.85
C TYR A 35 7.71 0.36 -1.50
N HIS A 36 6.84 -0.67 -1.52
CA HIS A 36 6.32 -1.29 -0.29
C HIS A 36 7.31 -2.24 0.42
N CYS A 37 8.46 -2.55 -0.18
CA CYS A 37 9.39 -3.57 0.32
C CYS A 37 10.65 -3.01 1.00
N GLY A 38 10.70 -1.73 1.34
CA GLY A 38 11.86 -1.16 2.03
C GLY A 38 13.12 -1.15 1.17
N THR A 39 13.11 -0.39 0.12
CA THR A 39 14.06 -0.39 -1.01
C THR A 39 15.52 -0.09 -0.66
N SER A 40 15.77 0.64 0.42
CA SER A 40 17.13 1.04 0.83
C SER A 40 18.02 -0.14 1.19
N GLN A 41 17.46 -1.23 1.69
CA GLN A 41 18.21 -2.46 2.00
C GLN A 41 18.87 -3.03 0.75
N GLN A 42 18.09 -3.17 -0.31
CA GLN A 42 18.54 -3.71 -1.58
C GLN A 42 19.62 -2.84 -2.22
N TYR A 43 19.48 -1.51 -2.10
CA TYR A 43 20.43 -0.55 -2.61
C TYR A 43 21.87 -0.77 -2.07
N PHE A 44 22.01 -1.07 -0.78
CA PHE A 44 23.30 -1.31 -0.16
C PHE A 44 23.82 -2.74 -0.35
N VAL A 45 22.93 -3.71 -0.34
CA VAL A 45 23.28 -5.14 -0.39
C VAL A 45 23.57 -5.63 -1.81
N PHE A 46 22.84 -5.10 -2.80
CA PHE A 46 22.99 -5.53 -4.19
C PHE A 46 24.42 -5.43 -4.75
N PRO A 47 25.15 -4.31 -4.60
CA PRO A 47 26.52 -4.20 -5.13
C PRO A 47 27.47 -5.26 -4.53
N VAL A 48 27.34 -5.54 -3.25
CA VAL A 48 28.18 -6.54 -2.56
C VAL A 48 27.91 -7.95 -3.11
N CYS A 49 26.63 -8.30 -3.28
CA CYS A 49 26.26 -9.59 -3.89
C CYS A 49 26.73 -9.70 -5.34
N ALA A 50 26.61 -8.63 -6.13
CA ALA A 50 27.06 -8.60 -7.52
C ALA A 50 28.57 -8.76 -7.65
N ILE A 51 29.35 -8.06 -6.84
CA ILE A 51 30.82 -8.16 -6.82
C ILE A 51 31.23 -9.58 -6.41
N TYR A 52 30.64 -10.13 -5.36
CA TYR A 52 30.94 -11.49 -4.93
C TYR A 52 30.60 -12.51 -6.03
N PHE A 53 29.45 -12.39 -6.64
CA PHE A 53 29.01 -13.25 -7.75
C PHE A 53 30.02 -13.24 -8.90
N ILE A 54 30.47 -12.05 -9.34
CA ILE A 54 31.43 -11.91 -10.44
C ILE A 54 32.77 -12.50 -10.06
N ILE A 55 33.35 -12.13 -8.91
CA ILE A 55 34.69 -12.56 -8.50
C ILE A 55 34.71 -14.07 -8.23
N SER A 56 33.73 -14.59 -7.48
CA SER A 56 33.68 -16.01 -7.12
C SER A 56 33.56 -16.91 -8.35
N ASN A 57 32.70 -16.52 -9.31
CA ASN A 57 32.53 -17.28 -10.54
C ASN A 57 33.77 -17.17 -11.44
N ALA A 58 34.38 -15.98 -11.57
CA ALA A 58 35.61 -15.84 -12.35
C ALA A 58 36.77 -16.69 -11.77
N CYS A 59 36.90 -16.75 -10.44
CA CYS A 59 37.88 -17.60 -9.78
C CYS A 59 37.61 -19.10 -10.00
N ALA A 60 36.36 -19.51 -9.93
CA ALA A 60 35.97 -20.90 -10.15
C ALA A 60 36.19 -21.33 -11.61
N PHE A 61 35.89 -20.48 -12.59
CA PHE A 61 36.18 -20.72 -13.99
C PHE A 61 37.70 -20.86 -14.29
N ARG A 62 38.53 -20.02 -13.64
CA ARG A 62 39.99 -20.13 -13.77
C ARG A 62 40.57 -21.40 -13.19
N LYS A 63 39.92 -21.99 -12.19
CA LYS A 63 40.31 -23.28 -11.58
C LYS A 63 39.79 -24.50 -12.34
N GLU A 64 39.19 -24.29 -13.51
CA GLU A 64 38.59 -25.34 -14.33
C GLU A 64 37.54 -26.17 -13.59
N GLU A 65 36.87 -25.59 -12.61
CA GLU A 65 35.76 -26.26 -11.95
C GLU A 65 34.62 -26.56 -12.93
N ASN A 66 33.92 -27.66 -12.68
CA ASN A 66 32.77 -28.04 -13.51
C ASN A 66 31.71 -26.94 -13.54
N LYS A 67 31.43 -26.40 -14.74
CA LYS A 67 30.48 -25.29 -14.96
C LYS A 67 29.12 -25.54 -14.30
N LYS A 68 28.60 -26.77 -14.37
CA LYS A 68 27.34 -27.16 -13.76
C LYS A 68 27.39 -27.03 -12.24
N LYS A 69 28.50 -27.41 -11.59
CA LYS A 69 28.68 -27.23 -10.13
C LYS A 69 28.76 -25.76 -9.75
N ILE A 70 29.38 -24.92 -10.56
CA ILE A 70 29.45 -23.46 -10.31
C ILE A 70 28.06 -22.89 -10.37
N MET A 71 27.27 -23.15 -11.40
CA MET A 71 25.91 -22.63 -11.56
C MET A 71 24.96 -23.06 -10.43
N LEU A 72 25.15 -24.27 -9.88
CA LEU A 72 24.32 -24.81 -8.80
C LEU A 72 24.74 -24.36 -7.40
N LYS A 73 25.75 -23.51 -7.25
CA LYS A 73 26.06 -22.92 -5.94
C LYS A 73 24.86 -22.12 -5.44
N PRO A 74 24.44 -22.28 -4.17
CA PRO A 74 23.20 -21.66 -3.66
C PRO A 74 23.15 -20.15 -3.86
N TYR A 75 24.26 -19.44 -3.67
CA TYR A 75 24.32 -17.99 -3.88
C TYR A 75 24.13 -17.60 -5.35
N ASN A 76 24.57 -18.43 -6.31
CA ASN A 76 24.36 -18.19 -7.73
C ASN A 76 22.87 -18.35 -8.08
N ILE A 77 22.22 -19.36 -7.53
CA ILE A 77 20.77 -19.57 -7.73
C ILE A 77 19.99 -18.40 -7.16
N ALA A 78 20.29 -17.99 -5.92
CA ALA A 78 19.59 -16.88 -5.27
C ALA A 78 19.80 -15.55 -6.01
N PHE A 79 21.03 -15.26 -6.43
CA PHE A 79 21.32 -14.03 -7.18
C PHE A 79 20.69 -14.03 -8.57
N THR A 80 20.72 -15.17 -9.27
CA THR A 80 20.04 -15.30 -10.55
C THR A 80 18.53 -15.11 -10.40
N TRP A 81 17.92 -15.70 -9.36
CA TRP A 81 16.51 -15.48 -9.06
C TRP A 81 16.20 -14.01 -8.83
N PHE A 82 17.02 -13.32 -8.02
CA PHE A 82 16.89 -11.89 -7.80
C PHE A 82 16.93 -11.08 -9.12
N LEU A 83 17.89 -11.36 -9.99
CA LEU A 83 17.99 -10.68 -11.29
C LEU A 83 16.79 -10.97 -12.20
N LEU A 84 16.34 -12.22 -12.24
CA LEU A 84 15.17 -12.63 -13.02
C LEU A 84 13.88 -11.96 -12.52
N ASN A 85 13.70 -11.83 -11.21
CA ASN A 85 12.52 -11.13 -10.66
C ASN A 85 12.47 -9.68 -11.11
N GLY A 86 13.58 -8.95 -11.07
CA GLY A 86 13.64 -7.58 -11.54
C GLY A 86 13.34 -7.45 -13.04
N LEU A 87 13.85 -8.36 -13.85
CA LEU A 87 13.57 -8.43 -15.28
C LEU A 87 12.09 -8.76 -15.55
N LEU A 88 11.55 -9.81 -14.92
CA LEU A 88 10.16 -10.22 -15.08
C LEU A 88 9.17 -9.13 -14.64
N THR A 89 9.51 -8.39 -13.59
CA THR A 89 8.73 -7.23 -13.15
C THR A 89 8.70 -6.15 -14.23
N SER A 90 9.84 -5.83 -14.85
CA SER A 90 9.89 -4.83 -15.92
C SER A 90 9.11 -5.29 -17.17
N ILE A 91 9.22 -6.56 -17.55
CA ILE A 91 8.43 -7.16 -18.63
C ILE A 91 6.92 -7.05 -18.31
N ALA A 92 6.53 -7.40 -17.09
CA ALA A 92 5.14 -7.36 -16.67
C ALA A 92 4.57 -5.95 -16.50
N SER A 93 5.44 -4.94 -16.46
CA SER A 93 5.07 -3.52 -16.37
C SER A 93 5.03 -2.83 -17.74
N ASP A 94 5.44 -3.51 -18.80
CA ASP A 94 5.46 -2.96 -20.16
C ASP A 94 4.21 -3.40 -20.95
N MET A 95 3.35 -2.43 -21.31
CA MET A 95 2.12 -2.70 -22.06
C MET A 95 2.40 -3.23 -23.47
N THR A 96 3.47 -2.76 -24.11
CA THR A 96 3.86 -3.20 -25.44
C THR A 96 4.13 -4.71 -25.47
N ILE A 97 4.76 -5.23 -24.43
CA ILE A 97 5.03 -6.66 -24.28
C ILE A 97 3.78 -7.42 -23.80
N MET A 98 3.14 -6.91 -22.76
CA MET A 98 2.03 -7.60 -22.09
C MET A 98 0.76 -7.69 -22.96
N GLN A 99 0.53 -6.76 -23.88
CA GLN A 99 -0.59 -6.87 -24.82
C GLN A 99 -0.53 -8.15 -25.67
N TYR A 100 0.68 -8.56 -26.10
CA TYR A 100 0.84 -9.83 -26.82
C TYR A 100 0.53 -11.03 -25.92
N VAL A 101 1.01 -11.00 -24.67
CA VAL A 101 0.69 -12.07 -23.69
C VAL A 101 -0.82 -12.16 -23.46
N TYR A 102 -1.49 -11.02 -23.32
CA TYR A 102 -2.93 -10.96 -23.07
C TYR A 102 -3.79 -11.33 -24.30
N GLN A 103 -3.25 -11.22 -25.51
CA GLN A 103 -3.92 -11.73 -26.71
C GLN A 103 -4.08 -13.25 -26.68
N PHE A 104 -3.02 -13.97 -26.26
CA PHE A 104 -3.02 -15.41 -26.18
C PHE A 104 -3.63 -15.94 -24.88
N PHE A 105 -3.50 -15.20 -23.80
CA PHE A 105 -3.94 -15.60 -22.46
C PHE A 105 -4.70 -14.48 -21.75
N PRO A 106 -5.96 -14.18 -22.14
CA PRO A 106 -6.71 -13.04 -21.59
C PRO A 106 -6.92 -13.10 -20.06
N VAL A 107 -6.99 -14.31 -19.50
CA VAL A 107 -7.15 -14.52 -18.05
C VAL A 107 -5.98 -13.95 -17.22
N LEU A 108 -4.80 -13.81 -17.83
CA LEU A 108 -3.61 -13.28 -17.16
C LEU A 108 -3.70 -11.77 -16.86
N ARG A 109 -4.66 -11.05 -17.48
CA ARG A 109 -4.94 -9.64 -17.13
C ARG A 109 -5.35 -9.47 -15.67
N ALA A 110 -5.96 -10.49 -15.08
CA ALA A 110 -6.38 -10.45 -13.68
C ALA A 110 -5.22 -10.66 -12.68
N LEU A 111 -4.04 -11.09 -13.15
CA LEU A 111 -2.89 -11.40 -12.30
C LEU A 111 -1.88 -10.24 -12.28
N PRO A 112 -1.57 -9.70 -11.11
CA PRO A 112 -0.63 -8.59 -10.97
C PRO A 112 0.82 -9.11 -11.00
N PHE A 113 1.33 -9.48 -12.16
CA PHE A 113 2.69 -10.02 -12.33
C PHE A 113 3.80 -9.05 -11.90
N GLN A 114 3.55 -7.74 -11.91
CA GLN A 114 4.47 -6.73 -11.38
C GLN A 114 4.84 -6.97 -9.91
N ARG A 115 4.03 -7.75 -9.18
CA ARG A 115 4.28 -8.11 -7.78
C ARG A 115 5.39 -9.15 -7.59
N PHE A 116 5.95 -9.73 -8.65
CA PHE A 116 7.17 -10.55 -8.53
C PHE A 116 8.29 -9.81 -7.81
N ILE A 117 8.35 -8.48 -7.93
CA ILE A 117 9.32 -7.64 -7.24
C ILE A 117 9.29 -7.81 -5.71
N PHE A 118 8.15 -8.22 -5.11
CA PHE A 118 8.03 -8.45 -3.67
C PHE A 118 8.93 -9.57 -3.16
N TYR A 119 9.37 -10.47 -4.04
CA TYR A 119 10.31 -11.53 -3.69
C TYR A 119 11.78 -11.08 -3.72
N ASN A 120 12.08 -9.89 -4.24
CA ASN A 120 13.47 -9.40 -4.34
C ASN A 120 14.18 -9.26 -2.98
N PRO A 121 13.55 -8.72 -1.93
CA PRO A 121 14.19 -8.68 -0.61
C PRO A 121 14.54 -10.08 -0.10
N LEU A 122 13.64 -11.05 -0.24
CA LEU A 122 13.93 -12.43 0.14
C LEU A 122 15.10 -13.00 -0.67
N ALA A 123 15.08 -12.87 -1.99
CA ALA A 123 16.10 -13.41 -2.86
C ALA A 123 17.49 -12.83 -2.58
N ILE A 124 17.59 -11.51 -2.37
CA ILE A 124 18.88 -10.85 -2.11
C ILE A 124 19.44 -11.19 -0.72
N TYR A 125 18.59 -11.30 0.31
CA TYR A 125 19.04 -11.70 1.65
C TYR A 125 19.40 -13.20 1.72
N LEU A 126 18.72 -14.06 0.99
CA LEU A 126 19.16 -15.46 0.78
C LEU A 126 20.53 -15.51 0.09
N CYS A 127 20.76 -14.64 -0.89
CA CYS A 127 22.08 -14.53 -1.53
C CYS A 127 23.16 -14.17 -0.51
N VAL A 128 22.94 -13.12 0.32
CA VAL A 128 23.89 -12.73 1.38
C VAL A 128 24.14 -13.87 2.37
N MET A 129 23.08 -14.57 2.79
CA MET A 129 23.19 -15.71 3.68
C MET A 129 24.07 -16.81 3.07
N PHE A 130 23.83 -17.18 1.83
CA PHE A 130 24.65 -18.21 1.16
C PHE A 130 26.09 -17.77 0.91
N ILE A 131 26.33 -16.48 0.61
CA ILE A 131 27.70 -15.93 0.50
C ILE A 131 28.38 -16.00 1.87
N THR A 132 27.68 -15.68 2.94
CA THR A 132 28.21 -15.74 4.32
C THR A 132 28.60 -17.17 4.69
N VAL A 133 27.73 -18.14 4.37
CA VAL A 133 28.04 -19.57 4.61
C VAL A 133 29.23 -20.02 3.77
N ASP A 134 29.33 -19.61 2.50
CA ASP A 134 30.45 -19.91 1.65
C ASP A 134 31.75 -19.32 2.16
N ALA A 135 31.70 -18.08 2.66
CA ALA A 135 32.86 -17.40 3.31
C ALA A 135 33.32 -18.16 4.58
N LEU A 136 32.38 -18.59 5.42
CA LEU A 136 32.70 -19.39 6.63
C LEU A 136 33.35 -20.73 6.26
N ASN A 137 32.81 -21.44 5.27
CA ASN A 137 33.36 -22.70 4.78
C ASN A 137 34.77 -22.54 4.22
N GLN A 138 35.07 -21.39 3.61
CA GLN A 138 36.41 -21.04 3.13
C GLN A 138 37.31 -20.43 4.22
N LYS A 139 36.87 -20.38 5.49
CA LYS A 139 37.56 -19.78 6.64
C LYS A 139 37.87 -18.29 6.47
N ARG A 140 37.06 -17.58 5.67
CA ARG A 140 37.13 -16.12 5.47
C ARG A 140 36.28 -15.41 6.52
N TYR A 141 36.64 -15.52 7.77
CA TYR A 141 35.83 -15.06 8.90
C TYR A 141 35.57 -13.55 8.89
N VAL A 142 36.55 -12.74 8.47
CA VAL A 142 36.38 -11.29 8.35
C VAL A 142 35.24 -10.95 7.38
N LEU A 143 35.28 -11.54 6.18
CA LEU A 143 34.23 -11.32 5.18
C LEU A 143 32.84 -11.75 5.71
N ALA A 144 32.76 -12.88 6.40
CA ALA A 144 31.50 -13.34 6.98
C ALA A 144 30.96 -12.36 8.03
N HIS A 145 31.82 -11.84 8.92
CA HIS A 145 31.43 -10.82 9.89
C HIS A 145 30.96 -9.52 9.22
N GLU A 146 31.67 -9.01 8.22
CA GLU A 146 31.27 -7.80 7.49
C GLU A 146 29.91 -7.96 6.82
N LEU A 147 29.63 -9.12 6.23
CA LEU A 147 28.32 -9.40 5.62
C LEU A 147 27.18 -9.45 6.64
N ILE A 148 27.44 -10.01 7.83
CA ILE A 148 26.45 -10.03 8.93
C ILE A 148 26.17 -8.60 9.39
N TRP A 149 27.25 -7.81 9.65
CA TRP A 149 27.08 -6.42 10.05
C TRP A 149 26.40 -5.56 8.99
N LEU A 150 26.77 -5.73 7.71
CA LEU A 150 26.09 -5.05 6.60
C LEU A 150 24.59 -5.35 6.62
N SER A 151 24.23 -6.63 6.77
CA SER A 151 22.82 -7.04 6.80
C SER A 151 22.08 -6.42 7.98
N LEU A 152 22.67 -6.45 9.19
CA LEU A 152 22.06 -5.84 10.38
C LEU A 152 21.91 -4.32 10.24
N LEU A 153 22.94 -3.63 9.78
CA LEU A 153 22.91 -2.19 9.59
C LEU A 153 21.91 -1.77 8.52
N THR A 154 21.82 -2.52 7.42
CA THR A 154 20.83 -2.22 6.38
C THR A 154 19.40 -2.49 6.84
N VAL A 155 19.16 -3.47 7.71
CA VAL A 155 17.84 -3.68 8.34
C VAL A 155 17.52 -2.53 9.30
N ILE A 156 18.44 -2.15 10.17
CA ILE A 156 18.20 -1.11 11.19
C ILE A 156 18.03 0.27 10.55
N PHE A 157 18.92 0.65 9.64
CA PHE A 157 18.93 2.00 9.07
C PHE A 157 18.23 2.11 7.72
N GLY A 158 18.20 1.03 6.94
CA GLY A 158 17.63 1.01 5.61
C GLY A 158 16.11 0.97 5.58
N THR A 159 15.45 0.47 6.64
CA THR A 159 13.99 0.36 6.73
C THR A 159 13.33 1.55 7.42
N SER A 160 14.11 2.35 8.16
CA SER A 160 13.61 3.42 9.03
C SER A 160 12.74 4.47 8.32
N GLY A 161 12.82 4.60 7.00
CA GLY A 161 12.05 5.59 6.26
C GLY A 161 10.83 5.07 5.51
N LYS A 162 10.57 3.75 5.49
CA LYS A 162 9.57 3.19 4.56
C LYS A 162 8.75 2.01 5.08
N THR A 163 9.02 1.49 6.26
CA THR A 163 8.16 0.50 6.90
C THR A 163 7.44 1.16 8.08
N ALA A 164 6.13 1.18 8.02
CA ALA A 164 5.27 1.80 9.04
C ALA A 164 5.66 1.37 10.47
N MET A 165 5.91 0.07 10.67
CA MET A 165 6.28 -0.47 11.97
C MET A 165 7.51 0.22 12.60
N TYR A 166 8.59 0.43 11.84
CA TYR A 166 9.79 1.09 12.37
C TYR A 166 9.58 2.58 12.60
N ASN A 167 8.80 3.23 11.75
CA ASN A 167 8.41 4.63 11.94
C ASN A 167 7.58 4.80 13.20
N ASP A 168 6.62 3.91 13.43
CA ASP A 168 5.72 3.96 14.57
C ASP A 168 6.48 3.70 15.89
N ILE A 169 7.33 2.67 15.93
CA ILE A 169 8.20 2.41 17.08
C ILE A 169 9.13 3.60 17.34
N GLY A 170 9.79 4.10 16.30
CA GLY A 170 10.71 5.24 16.42
C GLY A 170 10.02 6.52 16.89
N ARG A 171 8.81 6.79 16.41
CA ARG A 171 7.98 7.92 16.82
C ARG A 171 7.54 7.79 18.28
N ASN A 172 7.05 6.61 18.66
CA ASN A 172 6.61 6.36 20.04
C ASN A 172 7.77 6.43 21.05
N ILE A 173 8.96 5.93 20.69
CA ILE A 173 10.15 6.11 21.53
C ILE A 173 10.51 7.59 21.66
N LYS A 174 10.49 8.35 20.58
CA LYS A 174 10.75 9.80 20.63
C LYS A 174 9.72 10.52 21.49
N TYR A 175 8.45 10.18 21.38
CA TYR A 175 7.38 10.76 22.20
C TYR A 175 7.60 10.47 23.69
N ILE A 176 7.95 9.21 24.06
CA ILE A 176 8.25 8.82 25.45
C ILE A 176 9.43 9.62 26.01
N LEU A 177 10.48 9.89 25.19
CA LEU A 177 11.69 10.56 25.64
C LEU A 177 11.58 12.07 25.70
N ALA A 178 10.80 12.70 24.84
CA ALA A 178 10.78 14.14 24.65
C ALA A 178 9.37 14.77 24.84
N GLY A 179 8.35 13.95 25.11
CA GLY A 179 7.00 14.42 25.34
C GLY A 179 6.35 15.07 24.12
N GLU A 180 5.33 15.86 24.36
CA GLU A 180 4.46 16.51 23.34
C GLU A 180 5.21 17.44 22.37
N THR A 181 6.44 17.84 22.68
CA THR A 181 7.25 18.71 21.81
C THR A 181 7.57 18.11 20.43
N ILE A 182 7.36 16.80 20.24
CA ILE A 182 7.69 16.06 19.01
C ILE A 182 6.40 15.61 18.28
N GLY A 183 5.23 16.00 18.74
CA GLY A 183 3.94 15.59 18.21
C GLY A 183 3.32 14.42 18.98
N TYR A 184 2.26 13.85 18.43
CA TYR A 184 1.48 12.79 19.08
C TYR A 184 2.10 11.40 18.84
N PRO A 185 1.90 10.44 19.78
CA PRO A 185 2.25 9.04 19.53
C PRO A 185 1.39 8.48 18.40
N LYS A 186 1.85 7.42 17.76
CA LYS A 186 0.99 6.68 16.83
C LYS A 186 -0.11 5.97 17.59
N LEU A 187 -1.30 6.01 17.02
CA LEU A 187 -2.48 5.35 17.56
C LEU A 187 -2.26 3.83 17.66
N THR A 188 -2.70 3.25 18.73
CA THR A 188 -2.81 1.81 18.89
C THR A 188 -3.95 1.26 18.03
N TRP A 189 -3.96 -0.05 17.80
CA TRP A 189 -5.06 -0.71 17.10
C TRP A 189 -6.42 -0.47 17.77
N HIS A 190 -6.46 -0.52 19.09
CA HIS A 190 -7.67 -0.29 19.88
C HIS A 190 -8.23 1.13 19.68
N GLU A 191 -7.36 2.14 19.75
CA GLU A 191 -7.73 3.53 19.48
C GLU A 191 -8.23 3.75 18.06
N ILE A 192 -7.56 3.15 17.05
CA ILE A 192 -7.99 3.28 15.64
C ILE A 192 -9.36 2.65 15.42
N ILE A 193 -9.62 1.48 15.98
CA ILE A 193 -10.87 0.75 15.78
C ILE A 193 -12.01 1.33 16.61
N SER A 194 -11.72 1.84 17.82
CA SER A 194 -12.69 2.54 18.69
C SER A 194 -14.00 1.79 18.91
N GLU A 195 -13.92 0.49 19.28
CA GLU A 195 -15.10 -0.38 19.39
C GLU A 195 -16.17 0.17 20.33
N ASP A 196 -15.78 0.74 21.47
CA ASP A 196 -16.71 1.29 22.46
C ASP A 196 -17.44 2.53 21.92
N LEU A 197 -16.74 3.42 21.20
CA LEU A 197 -17.37 4.57 20.54
C LEU A 197 -18.45 4.11 19.55
N PHE A 198 -18.12 3.20 18.64
CA PHE A 198 -19.08 2.75 17.64
C PHE A 198 -20.21 1.89 18.21
N LYS A 199 -19.99 1.24 19.34
CA LYS A 199 -21.06 0.58 20.10
C LYS A 199 -22.08 1.59 20.64
N ILE A 200 -21.61 2.64 21.29
CA ILE A 200 -22.46 3.73 21.79
C ILE A 200 -23.27 4.34 20.64
N ILE A 201 -22.62 4.65 19.52
CA ILE A 201 -23.30 5.23 18.36
C ILE A 201 -24.40 4.31 17.84
N LYS A 202 -24.09 3.02 17.63
CA LYS A 202 -25.09 2.06 17.12
C LYS A 202 -26.30 1.91 18.01
N GLU A 203 -26.10 1.93 19.33
CA GLU A 203 -27.18 1.86 20.30
C GLU A 203 -28.05 3.15 20.26
N ASP A 204 -27.42 4.31 20.17
CA ASP A 204 -28.14 5.60 20.18
C ASP A 204 -28.97 5.87 18.93
N ILE A 205 -28.42 5.53 17.75
CA ILE A 205 -29.15 5.71 16.47
C ILE A 205 -30.05 4.52 16.11
N ASP A 206 -30.17 3.50 16.97
CA ASP A 206 -30.90 2.24 16.73
C ASP A 206 -30.51 1.61 15.37
N TYR A 207 -29.21 1.42 15.15
CA TYR A 207 -28.66 0.95 13.88
C TYR A 207 -29.15 -0.45 13.52
N GLN A 208 -29.82 -0.61 12.38
CA GLN A 208 -30.42 -1.86 11.90
C GLN A 208 -29.71 -2.43 10.65
N GLY A 209 -28.56 -1.94 10.29
CA GLY A 209 -27.80 -2.41 9.12
C GLY A 209 -27.95 -1.53 7.88
N GLU A 210 -28.24 -0.27 8.06
CA GLU A 210 -28.33 0.71 6.99
C GLU A 210 -26.94 1.02 6.40
N TRP A 211 -26.95 1.40 5.11
CA TRP A 211 -25.71 1.78 4.44
C TRP A 211 -25.24 3.18 4.85
N CYS A 212 -23.94 3.29 5.06
CA CYS A 212 -23.29 4.52 5.51
C CYS A 212 -22.15 4.91 4.56
N ILE A 213 -21.59 6.07 4.77
CA ILE A 213 -20.29 6.51 4.23
C ILE A 213 -19.43 7.09 5.35
N ALA A 214 -18.10 6.96 5.19
CA ALA A 214 -17.11 7.53 6.10
C ALA A 214 -16.49 8.79 5.49
N TYR A 215 -16.36 9.85 6.28
CA TYR A 215 -15.74 11.09 5.87
C TYR A 215 -14.57 11.47 6.78
N GLY A 216 -13.38 11.56 6.20
CA GLY A 216 -12.14 11.89 6.89
C GLY A 216 -11.48 10.73 7.65
N PHE A 217 -11.98 9.50 7.50
CA PHE A 217 -11.35 8.30 8.06
C PHE A 217 -11.65 7.06 7.21
N LEU A 218 -10.98 5.94 7.53
CA LEU A 218 -11.11 4.71 6.74
C LEU A 218 -12.47 4.04 6.92
N PRO A 219 -13.25 3.79 5.85
CA PRO A 219 -14.50 3.04 5.92
C PRO A 219 -14.36 1.65 6.54
N SER A 220 -13.18 1.04 6.43
CA SER A 220 -12.90 -0.28 7.05
C SER A 220 -13.05 -0.28 8.56
N ILE A 221 -12.92 0.86 9.22
CA ILE A 221 -13.17 1.01 10.66
C ILE A 221 -14.65 0.80 10.97
N LEU A 222 -15.55 1.39 10.16
CA LEU A 222 -16.99 1.14 10.26
C LEU A 222 -17.33 -0.33 10.03
N ASN A 223 -16.78 -0.91 8.97
CA ASN A 223 -17.01 -2.32 8.63
C ASN A 223 -16.53 -3.28 9.73
N TYR A 224 -15.38 -3.00 10.35
CA TYR A 224 -14.90 -3.75 11.49
C TYR A 224 -15.90 -3.72 12.67
N ASN A 225 -16.52 -2.57 12.89
CA ASN A 225 -17.54 -2.36 13.92
C ASN A 225 -18.95 -2.85 13.53
N GLY A 226 -19.08 -3.55 12.39
CA GLY A 226 -20.36 -4.10 11.92
C GLY A 226 -21.31 -3.04 11.33
N ILE A 227 -20.79 -1.90 10.87
CA ILE A 227 -21.52 -0.85 10.18
C ILE A 227 -21.23 -0.96 8.69
N TYR A 228 -22.25 -1.14 7.86
CA TYR A 228 -22.09 -1.33 6.42
C TYR A 228 -21.82 -0.02 5.70
N THR A 229 -20.82 0.00 4.81
CA THR A 229 -20.44 1.19 4.08
C THR A 229 -20.58 1.02 2.57
N LEU A 230 -21.01 2.09 1.89
CA LEU A 230 -21.01 2.19 0.42
C LEU A 230 -19.60 2.48 -0.11
N ASP A 231 -18.76 3.10 0.69
CA ASP A 231 -17.38 3.43 0.36
C ASP A 231 -16.41 2.36 0.88
N GLY A 232 -15.20 2.32 0.32
CA GLY A 232 -14.17 1.40 0.78
C GLY A 232 -13.16 1.00 -0.28
N TYR A 233 -12.35 0.01 0.08
CA TYR A 233 -11.39 -0.63 -0.80
C TYR A 233 -11.83 -2.08 -1.07
N ASP A 234 -12.19 -2.37 -2.31
CA ASP A 234 -12.47 -3.73 -2.75
C ASP A 234 -11.98 -3.95 -4.18
N SER A 235 -11.25 -5.04 -4.38
CA SER A 235 -10.82 -5.47 -5.71
C SER A 235 -11.93 -6.12 -6.54
N GLY A 236 -13.07 -6.41 -5.92
CA GLY A 236 -14.22 -7.06 -6.50
C GLY A 236 -15.32 -6.11 -6.99
N TYR A 237 -15.19 -4.79 -6.83
CA TYR A 237 -16.16 -3.84 -7.36
C TYR A 237 -16.43 -4.09 -8.85
N SER A 238 -17.70 -4.09 -9.23
CA SER A 238 -18.09 -4.08 -10.63
C SER A 238 -17.89 -2.69 -11.25
N SER A 239 -17.70 -2.64 -12.57
CA SER A 239 -17.65 -1.37 -13.29
C SER A 239 -18.92 -0.55 -13.06
N GLU A 240 -20.08 -1.22 -13.04
CA GLU A 240 -21.37 -0.58 -12.78
C GLU A 240 -21.42 0.08 -11.39
N TYR A 241 -20.87 -0.58 -10.36
CA TYR A 241 -20.79 0.01 -9.03
C TYR A 241 -19.89 1.25 -9.01
N LYS A 242 -18.74 1.17 -9.67
CA LYS A 242 -17.82 2.30 -9.78
C LYS A 242 -18.46 3.50 -10.47
N ASP A 243 -19.25 3.25 -11.54
CA ASP A 243 -19.99 4.30 -12.25
C ASP A 243 -21.09 4.93 -11.38
N LYS A 244 -21.78 4.13 -10.56
CA LYS A 244 -22.76 4.64 -9.58
C LYS A 244 -22.05 5.48 -8.51
N PHE A 245 -20.93 5.00 -8.00
CA PHE A 245 -20.16 5.71 -6.99
C PHE A 245 -19.54 7.01 -7.55
N ALA A 246 -19.10 7.02 -8.82
CA ALA A 246 -18.67 8.23 -9.50
C ALA A 246 -19.76 9.31 -9.56
N LYS A 247 -21.03 8.91 -9.72
CA LYS A 247 -22.17 9.85 -9.65
C LYS A 247 -22.35 10.38 -8.24
N LEU A 248 -22.21 9.55 -7.21
CA LEU A 248 -22.30 9.97 -5.81
C LEU A 248 -21.28 11.07 -5.49
N ILE A 249 -20.04 10.91 -5.92
CA ILE A 249 -18.95 11.88 -5.68
C ILE A 249 -18.76 12.88 -6.83
N SER A 250 -19.73 12.97 -7.77
CA SER A 250 -19.60 13.86 -8.93
C SER A 250 -19.36 15.33 -8.57
N PRO A 251 -19.89 15.89 -7.45
CA PRO A 251 -19.53 17.24 -7.03
C PRO A 251 -18.03 17.40 -6.78
N TYR A 252 -17.38 16.40 -6.14
CA TYR A 252 -15.93 16.41 -5.94
C TYR A 252 -15.17 16.26 -7.25
N LEU A 253 -15.59 15.34 -8.14
CA LEU A 253 -14.90 15.09 -9.39
C LEU A 253 -14.87 16.30 -10.34
N GLN A 254 -15.74 17.29 -10.13
CA GLN A 254 -15.79 18.52 -10.92
C GLN A 254 -14.85 19.61 -10.41
N ILE A 255 -14.57 19.65 -9.12
CA ILE A 255 -13.84 20.76 -8.47
C ILE A 255 -12.57 20.32 -7.76
N GLY A 256 -12.44 19.04 -7.41
CA GLY A 256 -11.30 18.49 -6.68
C GLY A 256 -10.02 18.50 -7.50
N GLU A 257 -8.89 18.68 -6.84
CA GLU A 257 -7.57 18.74 -7.47
C GLU A 257 -6.73 17.48 -7.20
N ASN A 258 -6.69 17.03 -5.94
CA ASN A 258 -5.69 16.05 -5.52
C ASN A 258 -6.06 14.59 -5.80
N TYR A 259 -7.35 14.23 -5.77
CA TYR A 259 -7.78 12.82 -5.79
C TYR A 259 -8.62 12.43 -7.02
N VAL A 260 -8.88 13.36 -7.95
CA VAL A 260 -9.68 13.08 -9.16
C VAL A 260 -8.96 12.04 -10.04
N GLU A 261 -7.69 12.31 -10.36
CA GLU A 261 -6.87 11.37 -11.13
C GLU A 261 -6.69 10.03 -10.40
N TYR A 262 -6.49 10.09 -9.07
CA TYR A 262 -6.40 8.89 -8.24
C TYR A 262 -7.67 8.05 -8.31
N PHE A 263 -8.87 8.65 -8.17
CA PHE A 263 -10.13 7.94 -8.30
C PHE A 263 -10.30 7.34 -9.71
N GLN A 264 -9.95 8.08 -10.75
CA GLN A 264 -10.08 7.63 -12.13
C GLN A 264 -9.12 6.47 -12.45
N ASN A 265 -7.89 6.53 -11.97
CA ASN A 265 -6.83 5.57 -12.31
C ASN A 265 -6.77 4.35 -11.37
N VAL A 266 -7.33 4.43 -10.16
CA VAL A 266 -7.32 3.34 -9.18
C VAL A 266 -8.72 2.78 -8.97
N GLY A 267 -9.11 1.83 -9.82
CA GLY A 267 -10.46 1.27 -9.86
C GLY A 267 -10.96 0.59 -8.58
N THR A 268 -10.07 0.19 -7.68
CA THR A 268 -10.41 -0.63 -6.49
C THR A 268 -10.80 0.21 -5.27
N ARG A 269 -10.82 1.54 -5.38
CA ARG A 269 -11.09 2.43 -4.25
C ARG A 269 -12.27 3.34 -4.56
N ALA A 270 -13.24 3.28 -3.68
CA ALA A 270 -14.44 4.11 -3.69
C ALA A 270 -14.49 4.83 -2.34
N TYR A 271 -13.84 5.99 -2.24
CA TYR A 271 -13.78 6.79 -1.01
C TYR A 271 -14.50 8.12 -1.21
N ILE A 272 -14.94 8.71 -0.11
CA ILE A 272 -15.38 10.10 -0.09
C ILE A 272 -14.14 10.97 0.03
N PHE A 273 -13.76 11.62 -1.06
CA PHE A 273 -12.56 12.44 -1.14
C PHE A 273 -12.86 13.89 -0.74
N SER A 274 -11.86 14.55 -0.18
CA SER A 274 -11.82 15.99 0.06
C SER A 274 -10.37 16.47 -0.04
N ASP A 275 -10.17 17.63 -0.64
CA ASP A 275 -8.86 18.29 -0.65
C ASP A 275 -8.51 18.91 0.69
N ASP A 276 -9.52 19.19 1.54
CA ASP A 276 -9.36 19.78 2.86
C ASP A 276 -8.84 18.77 3.89
N ILE A 277 -9.46 17.56 3.96
CA ILE A 277 -9.13 16.56 4.99
C ILE A 277 -8.60 15.24 4.40
N GLY A 278 -8.52 15.13 3.09
CA GLY A 278 -8.16 13.88 2.43
C GLY A 278 -9.25 12.81 2.54
N TYR A 279 -8.87 11.56 2.35
CA TYR A 279 -9.76 10.39 2.51
C TYR A 279 -9.24 9.42 3.57
N MET A 280 -8.09 9.71 4.12
CA MET A 280 -7.39 8.84 5.07
C MET A 280 -6.57 9.71 6.03
N PRO A 281 -6.96 9.81 7.29
CA PRO A 281 -6.17 10.57 8.24
C PRO A 281 -4.84 9.84 8.46
N GLU A 282 -3.73 10.49 8.15
CA GLU A 282 -2.39 9.98 8.46
C GLU A 282 -2.06 10.15 9.95
N ASP A 283 -2.65 11.17 10.57
CA ASP A 283 -2.50 11.56 11.97
C ASP A 283 -3.83 12.16 12.50
N TYR A 284 -3.83 12.70 13.71
CA TYR A 284 -4.96 13.47 14.24
C TYR A 284 -5.29 14.62 13.30
N ILE A 285 -6.53 14.68 12.85
CA ILE A 285 -7.02 15.82 12.07
C ILE A 285 -7.59 16.84 13.05
N GLU A 286 -6.89 17.94 13.23
CA GLU A 286 -7.38 19.13 13.94
C GLU A 286 -8.11 20.07 12.96
N ILE A 287 -9.07 19.55 12.20
CA ILE A 287 -9.94 20.36 11.35
C ILE A 287 -11.32 20.34 11.96
N ASP A 288 -11.75 21.49 12.47
CA ASP A 288 -13.04 21.62 13.16
C ASP A 288 -14.21 21.41 12.20
N GLU A 289 -14.13 21.99 11.01
CA GLU A 289 -15.17 21.84 9.97
C GLU A 289 -14.59 21.73 8.56
N ALA A 290 -15.26 20.98 7.70
CA ALA A 290 -14.92 20.87 6.28
C ALA A 290 -16.17 20.56 5.44
N PRO A 291 -16.24 21.00 4.16
CA PRO A 291 -17.34 20.65 3.28
C PRO A 291 -17.22 19.21 2.77
N ILE A 292 -18.34 18.52 2.62
CA ILE A 292 -18.42 17.22 1.95
C ILE A 292 -18.99 17.40 0.53
N TYR A 293 -18.45 16.69 -0.42
CA TYR A 293 -18.80 16.81 -1.85
C TYR A 293 -19.47 15.54 -2.35
N ILE A 294 -20.74 15.37 -2.00
CA ILE A 294 -21.58 14.22 -2.43
C ILE A 294 -22.89 14.71 -3.02
N ASP A 295 -23.50 13.88 -3.85
CA ASP A 295 -24.89 14.04 -4.28
C ASP A 295 -25.80 13.30 -3.28
N PRO A 296 -26.60 14.00 -2.46
CA PRO A 296 -27.43 13.39 -1.42
C PRO A 296 -28.61 12.57 -2.01
N GLU A 297 -29.06 12.87 -3.23
CA GLU A 297 -30.12 12.13 -3.89
C GLU A 297 -29.57 10.76 -4.39
N ILE A 298 -28.38 10.80 -5.00
CA ILE A 298 -27.69 9.56 -5.40
C ILE A 298 -27.35 8.72 -4.16
N PHE A 299 -26.92 9.34 -3.07
CA PHE A 299 -26.63 8.65 -1.81
C PHE A 299 -27.86 7.88 -1.31
N ARG A 300 -29.04 8.54 -1.22
CA ARG A 300 -30.31 7.87 -0.87
C ARG A 300 -30.67 6.74 -1.85
N ASN A 301 -30.52 6.98 -3.13
CA ASN A 301 -30.83 5.99 -4.17
C ASN A 301 -29.91 4.75 -4.11
N MET A 302 -28.70 4.88 -3.55
CA MET A 302 -27.80 3.77 -3.25
C MET A 302 -28.14 3.07 -1.92
N GLY A 303 -29.14 3.53 -1.19
CA GLY A 303 -29.56 3.01 0.11
C GLY A 303 -28.79 3.63 1.30
N GLY A 304 -28.07 4.70 1.07
CA GLY A 304 -27.33 5.40 2.12
C GLY A 304 -28.26 6.15 3.09
N LYS A 305 -27.97 6.07 4.38
CA LYS A 305 -28.75 6.70 5.44
C LYS A 305 -27.91 7.57 6.37
N TYR A 306 -26.69 7.16 6.69
CA TYR A 306 -25.84 7.88 7.63
C TYR A 306 -24.50 8.29 7.00
N VAL A 307 -24.04 9.48 7.38
CA VAL A 307 -22.67 9.95 7.13
C VAL A 307 -21.94 10.02 8.45
N PHE A 308 -20.89 9.24 8.59
CA PHE A 308 -19.98 9.29 9.73
C PHE A 308 -18.82 10.19 9.38
N SER A 309 -18.56 11.22 10.18
CA SER A 309 -17.51 12.20 9.92
C SER A 309 -16.68 12.46 11.16
N VAL A 310 -15.35 12.61 10.99
CA VAL A 310 -14.44 13.01 12.07
C VAL A 310 -14.35 14.54 12.22
N THR A 311 -15.05 15.29 11.37
CA THR A 311 -15.13 16.76 11.41
C THR A 311 -16.56 17.20 11.23
N GLU A 312 -16.91 18.41 11.64
CA GLU A 312 -18.20 18.99 11.35
C GLU A 312 -18.34 19.26 9.85
N ILE A 313 -19.49 18.92 9.26
CA ILE A 313 -19.76 19.14 7.84
C ILE A 313 -20.33 20.54 7.65
N SER A 314 -19.53 21.47 7.14
CA SER A 314 -19.88 22.90 7.02
C SER A 314 -21.04 23.17 6.05
N ASN A 315 -21.20 22.35 5.02
CA ASN A 315 -22.28 22.46 4.03
C ASN A 315 -23.44 21.47 4.26
N SER A 316 -23.56 20.92 5.48
CA SER A 316 -24.61 19.94 5.82
C SER A 316 -26.02 20.44 5.53
N ASN A 317 -26.31 21.71 5.83
CA ASN A 317 -27.63 22.33 5.56
C ASN A 317 -27.96 22.38 4.07
N GLU A 318 -26.99 22.69 3.21
CA GLU A 318 -27.17 22.75 1.75
C GLU A 318 -27.49 21.38 1.17
N LEU A 319 -26.90 20.35 1.75
CA LEU A 319 -27.09 18.95 1.35
C LEU A 319 -28.28 18.28 2.05
N HIS A 320 -29.00 19.00 2.89
CA HIS A 320 -30.10 18.47 3.72
C HIS A 320 -29.68 17.27 4.59
N LEU A 321 -28.46 17.35 5.16
CA LEU A 321 -27.95 16.38 6.12
C LEU A 321 -28.31 16.85 7.54
N GLY A 322 -29.16 16.12 8.23
CA GLY A 322 -29.50 16.41 9.63
C GLY A 322 -28.44 15.85 10.57
N LEU A 323 -27.92 16.64 11.50
CA LEU A 323 -27.02 16.13 12.53
C LEU A 323 -27.81 15.26 13.51
N CYS A 324 -27.48 13.95 13.56
CA CYS A 324 -28.11 12.97 14.43
C CYS A 324 -27.44 12.93 15.82
N GLY A 325 -26.14 13.11 15.89
CA GLY A 325 -25.40 13.15 17.14
C GLY A 325 -23.93 13.47 16.99
N ILE A 326 -23.31 13.83 18.11
CA ILE A 326 -21.86 14.03 18.26
C ILE A 326 -21.40 13.14 19.39
N TYR A 327 -20.41 12.27 19.12
CA TYR A 327 -19.97 11.24 20.03
C TYR A 327 -18.49 11.36 20.31
N VAL A 328 -18.11 11.17 21.56
CA VAL A 328 -16.72 11.08 22.03
C VAL A 328 -16.61 9.97 23.05
N CYS A 329 -15.45 9.33 23.09
CA CYS A 329 -15.14 8.28 24.06
C CYS A 329 -13.68 8.44 24.48
N ASP A 330 -13.37 8.23 25.75
CA ASP A 330 -12.03 8.45 26.31
C ASP A 330 -10.94 7.60 25.63
N ASP A 331 -11.30 6.39 25.19
CA ASP A 331 -10.39 5.45 24.51
C ASP A 331 -10.36 5.61 22.98
N SER A 332 -10.99 6.66 22.45
CA SER A 332 -11.06 6.95 21.02
C SER A 332 -10.43 8.28 20.67
N PRO A 333 -9.64 8.35 19.60
CA PRO A 333 -9.11 9.61 19.09
C PRO A 333 -10.17 10.42 18.32
N TYR A 334 -11.35 9.83 18.05
CA TYR A 334 -12.36 10.43 17.20
C TYR A 334 -13.37 11.24 18.00
N LYS A 335 -13.62 12.47 17.56
CA LYS A 335 -14.87 13.16 17.78
C LYS A 335 -15.75 12.86 16.56
N MET A 336 -16.73 11.98 16.74
CA MET A 336 -17.53 11.46 15.63
C MET A 336 -18.83 12.22 15.48
N TYR A 337 -19.05 12.82 14.33
CA TYR A 337 -20.29 13.43 13.92
C TYR A 337 -21.09 12.44 13.07
N VAL A 338 -22.33 12.20 13.40
CA VAL A 338 -23.22 11.32 12.64
C VAL A 338 -24.34 12.15 12.05
N TYR A 339 -24.45 12.16 10.73
CA TYR A 339 -25.51 12.84 10.01
C TYR A 339 -26.49 11.84 9.41
N CYS A 340 -27.77 12.22 9.37
CA CYS A 340 -28.86 11.48 8.74
C CYS A 340 -29.27 12.14 7.41
N VAL A 341 -29.72 11.35 6.42
CA VAL A 341 -30.17 11.84 5.10
C VAL A 341 -31.67 11.67 4.92
#